data_2ffe5c7093f89b2eb1623c640255d52b
#
_entry.id   2ffe5c7093f89b2eb1623c640255d52b
#
_cell.length_a   1.000
_cell.length_b   1.000
_cell.length_c   1.000
_cell.angle_alpha   90.00
_cell.angle_beta   90.00
_cell.angle_gamma   90.00
#
_symmetry.space_group_name_H-M   'P 1'
#
loop_
_entity.id
_entity.type
_entity.pdbx_description
1 polymer ?
#
loop_
_entity_poly.entity_id
_entity_poly.type
_entity_poly.pdbx_seq_one_letter_code
_entity_poly.pdbx_strand_id
1 'polypeptide(L)'
;MKRNVVNGELRNVVNGELSGSRAVTCGVPQGSLIGPLLFLIYINDLLNCLSKALPRMYADDTSISIAAGSLPELESALNTELANLHEWLNVNKLSLNIAKTELMLIGSRQRLATTTGHSLTVQIKGHEIDRVPHTKSLGVYINQNLSWSKYVNETAKIISSGIGALKRLTLMSRNAGNDKNGRFDEISSN
;
A
#
# COMPACT_ATOMS: atom_id res chain seq x y z
N MET A 1 -0.35 18.83 11.85
CA MET A 1 -1.01 18.43 13.09
C MET A 1 0.00 17.60 13.89
N LYS A 2 0.41 18.04 15.06
CA LYS A 2 1.33 17.28 15.95
C LYS A 2 0.48 16.56 17.01
N ARG A 3 0.74 15.28 17.22
CA ARG A 3 0.14 14.49 18.30
C ARG A 3 1.19 14.27 19.36
N ASN A 4 0.88 14.62 20.60
CA ASN A 4 1.76 14.40 21.73
C ASN A 4 1.07 13.46 22.72
N VAL A 5 1.81 12.47 23.23
CA VAL A 5 1.36 11.61 24.33
C VAL A 5 2.23 11.97 25.54
N VAL A 6 1.58 12.40 26.60
CA VAL A 6 2.24 12.74 27.88
C VAL A 6 1.45 12.04 28.98
N ASN A 7 2.13 11.23 29.78
CA ASN A 7 1.54 10.48 30.91
C ASN A 7 0.31 9.62 30.54
N GLY A 8 0.35 8.97 29.35
CA GLY A 8 -0.76 8.12 28.91
C GLY A 8 -1.97 8.88 28.36
N GLU A 9 -1.90 10.19 28.19
CA GLU A 9 -2.94 11.01 27.60
C GLU A 9 -2.56 11.50 26.20
N LEU A 10 -3.49 11.37 25.27
CA LEU A 10 -3.33 11.87 23.90
C LEU A 10 -3.88 13.29 23.79
N ARG A 11 -3.05 14.23 23.33
CA ARG A 11 -3.45 15.61 22.99
C ARG A 11 -2.99 15.97 21.58
N ASN A 12 -3.83 16.69 20.85
CA ASN A 12 -3.49 17.24 19.56
C ASN A 12 -3.17 18.72 19.69
N VAL A 13 -2.16 19.20 18.95
CA VAL A 13 -1.84 20.61 18.82
C VAL A 13 -2.15 21.06 17.41
N VAL A 14 -3.02 22.05 17.26
CA VAL A 14 -3.39 22.67 15.98
C VAL A 14 -3.26 24.18 16.16
N ASN A 15 -2.40 24.82 15.39
CA ASN A 15 -2.15 26.28 15.45
C ASN A 15 -1.77 26.82 16.84
N GLY A 16 -1.08 25.99 17.64
CA GLY A 16 -0.71 26.37 19.00
C GLY A 16 -1.75 26.07 20.08
N GLU A 17 -2.98 25.75 19.70
CA GLU A 17 -4.05 25.38 20.62
C GLU A 17 -4.02 23.89 20.95
N LEU A 18 -4.19 23.56 22.22
CA LEU A 18 -4.24 22.20 22.75
C LEU A 18 -5.68 21.68 22.77
N SER A 19 -5.90 20.50 22.21
CA SER A 19 -7.17 19.80 22.40
C SER A 19 -7.34 19.28 23.83
N GLY A 20 -8.57 18.93 24.22
CA GLY A 20 -8.83 18.18 25.44
C GLY A 20 -8.02 16.88 25.47
N SER A 21 -7.63 16.42 26.67
CA SER A 21 -6.92 15.15 26.84
C SER A 21 -7.87 13.96 26.72
N ARG A 22 -7.39 12.85 26.14
CA ARG A 22 -8.06 11.55 26.16
C ARG A 22 -7.09 10.49 26.67
N ALA A 23 -7.56 9.64 27.56
CA ALA A 23 -6.79 8.48 28.02
C ALA A 23 -6.55 7.52 26.84
N VAL A 24 -5.30 7.03 26.70
CA VAL A 24 -4.93 5.99 25.73
C VAL A 24 -4.96 4.65 26.46
N THR A 25 -5.98 3.87 26.17
CA THR A 25 -6.18 2.55 26.82
C THR A 25 -5.61 1.39 26.02
N CYS A 26 -5.27 1.62 24.73
CA CYS A 26 -4.71 0.59 23.85
C CYS A 26 -3.92 1.22 22.70
N GLY A 27 -3.06 0.42 22.07
CA GLY A 27 -2.21 0.85 20.97
C GLY A 27 -0.94 1.56 21.42
N VAL A 28 -0.11 1.95 20.47
CA VAL A 28 1.12 2.70 20.67
C VAL A 28 1.05 4.04 19.92
N PRO A 29 1.70 5.09 20.44
CA PRO A 29 1.72 6.38 19.76
C PRO A 29 2.35 6.26 18.37
N GLN A 30 1.73 6.87 17.38
CA GLN A 30 2.29 6.95 16.04
C GLN A 30 3.61 7.73 16.07
N GLY A 31 4.68 7.15 15.49
CA GLY A 31 6.04 7.70 15.56
C GLY A 31 6.86 7.21 16.77
N SER A 32 6.34 6.30 17.59
CA SER A 32 7.10 5.60 18.61
C SER A 32 8.20 4.74 17.98
N LEU A 33 9.41 4.75 18.53
CA LEU A 33 10.51 3.88 18.09
C LEU A 33 10.22 2.40 18.36
N ILE A 34 9.49 2.09 19.41
CA ILE A 34 9.16 0.71 19.81
C ILE A 34 7.88 0.21 19.12
N GLY A 35 7.02 1.12 18.64
CA GLY A 35 5.73 0.76 18.03
C GLY A 35 5.82 -0.31 16.94
N PRO A 36 6.67 -0.17 15.93
CA PRO A 36 6.84 -1.16 14.88
C PRO A 36 7.28 -2.54 15.41
N LEU A 37 8.18 -2.56 16.39
CA LEU A 37 8.65 -3.80 17.00
C LEU A 37 7.54 -4.52 17.79
N LEU A 38 6.78 -3.77 18.59
CA LEU A 38 5.64 -4.32 19.33
C LEU A 38 4.56 -4.86 18.38
N PHE A 39 4.33 -4.17 17.25
CA PHE A 39 3.41 -4.65 16.23
C PHE A 39 3.88 -5.97 15.62
N LEU A 40 5.16 -6.10 15.25
CA LEU A 40 5.72 -7.35 14.71
C LEU A 40 5.61 -8.51 15.70
N ILE A 41 5.85 -8.28 16.99
CA ILE A 41 5.67 -9.30 18.04
C ILE A 41 4.19 -9.68 18.12
N TYR A 42 3.30 -8.71 18.06
CA TYR A 42 1.86 -8.91 18.16
C TYR A 42 1.27 -9.75 17.02
N ILE A 43 1.75 -9.56 15.79
CA ILE A 43 1.25 -10.29 14.61
C ILE A 43 2.08 -11.54 14.26
N ASN A 44 3.10 -11.88 15.06
CA ASN A 44 4.07 -12.93 14.73
C ASN A 44 3.44 -14.32 14.56
N ASP A 45 2.38 -14.60 15.27
CA ASP A 45 1.66 -15.89 15.25
C ASP A 45 0.53 -15.96 14.21
N LEU A 46 0.25 -14.87 13.49
CA LEU A 46 -0.73 -14.83 12.39
C LEU A 46 -0.46 -15.91 11.35
N LEU A 47 0.81 -16.22 11.09
CA LEU A 47 1.20 -17.24 10.12
C LEU A 47 0.72 -18.64 10.52
N ASN A 48 0.55 -18.90 11.81
CA ASN A 48 0.15 -20.20 12.33
C ASN A 48 -1.33 -20.53 12.11
N CYS A 49 -2.15 -19.54 11.79
CA CYS A 49 -3.57 -19.78 11.48
C CYS A 49 -3.79 -20.28 10.04
N LEU A 50 -2.75 -20.23 9.19
CA LEU A 50 -2.81 -20.63 7.79
C LEU A 50 -2.17 -22.02 7.59
N SER A 51 -2.80 -22.89 6.82
CA SER A 51 -2.36 -24.27 6.62
C SER A 51 -1.84 -24.55 5.21
N LYS A 52 -2.52 -24.04 4.18
CA LYS A 52 -2.20 -24.26 2.76
C LYS A 52 -1.65 -23.01 2.08
N ALA A 53 -1.88 -21.86 2.67
CA ALA A 53 -1.47 -20.59 2.12
C ALA A 53 -0.02 -20.27 2.49
N LEU A 54 0.68 -19.59 1.57
CA LEU A 54 1.99 -18.99 1.80
C LEU A 54 1.81 -17.50 2.11
N PRO A 55 1.85 -17.11 3.38
CA PRO A 55 1.75 -15.73 3.77
C PRO A 55 3.10 -15.02 3.58
N ARG A 56 3.03 -13.75 3.22
CA ARG A 56 4.14 -12.80 3.21
C ARG A 56 3.68 -11.52 3.87
N MET A 57 4.42 -11.06 4.86
CA MET A 57 4.10 -9.85 5.61
C MET A 57 5.23 -8.83 5.49
N TYR A 58 4.84 -7.58 5.32
CA TYR A 58 5.74 -6.44 5.41
C TYR A 58 5.02 -5.33 6.18
N ALA A 59 5.37 -5.17 7.44
CA ALA A 59 4.63 -4.36 8.40
C ALA A 59 3.14 -4.78 8.46
N ASP A 60 2.22 -3.90 8.15
CA ASP A 60 0.77 -4.12 8.06
C ASP A 60 0.32 -4.71 6.70
N ASP A 61 1.15 -4.64 5.67
CA ASP A 61 0.85 -5.22 4.36
C ASP A 61 1.02 -6.75 4.40
N THR A 62 -0.08 -7.48 4.28
CA THR A 62 -0.09 -8.94 4.26
C THR A 62 -0.58 -9.44 2.91
N SER A 63 0.18 -10.34 2.30
CA SER A 63 -0.21 -11.05 1.09
C SER A 63 -0.24 -12.56 1.33
N ILE A 64 -1.27 -13.21 0.81
CA ILE A 64 -1.47 -14.66 0.95
C ILE A 64 -1.49 -15.24 -0.45
N SER A 65 -0.69 -16.29 -0.69
CA SER A 65 -0.62 -16.98 -1.98
C SER A 65 -1.03 -18.43 -1.80
N ILE A 66 -1.91 -18.92 -2.69
CA ILE A 66 -2.32 -20.33 -2.74
C ILE A 66 -2.16 -20.82 -4.19
N ALA A 67 -1.73 -22.06 -4.37
CA ALA A 67 -1.70 -22.73 -5.65
C ALA A 67 -2.58 -23.97 -5.60
N ALA A 68 -3.38 -24.18 -6.65
CA ALA A 68 -4.24 -25.36 -6.80
C ALA A 68 -4.28 -25.83 -8.24
N GLY A 69 -4.72 -27.07 -8.46
CA GLY A 69 -4.83 -27.66 -9.78
C GLY A 69 -6.05 -27.18 -10.58
N SER A 70 -7.12 -26.78 -9.87
CA SER A 70 -8.39 -26.34 -10.44
C SER A 70 -8.94 -25.09 -9.75
N LEU A 71 -9.85 -24.34 -10.40
CA LEU A 71 -10.48 -23.18 -9.81
C LEU A 71 -11.38 -23.51 -8.61
N PRO A 72 -12.22 -24.55 -8.64
CA PRO A 72 -13.03 -24.91 -7.46
C PRO A 72 -12.19 -25.27 -6.25
N GLU A 73 -11.08 -25.97 -6.46
CA GLU A 73 -10.13 -26.29 -5.39
C GLU A 73 -9.48 -25.01 -4.81
N LEU A 74 -9.08 -24.10 -5.70
CA LEU A 74 -8.50 -22.81 -5.32
C LEU A 74 -9.49 -21.97 -4.50
N GLU A 75 -10.75 -21.90 -4.95
CA GLU A 75 -11.83 -21.17 -4.27
C GLU A 75 -12.11 -21.72 -2.88
N SER A 76 -12.25 -23.04 -2.78
CA SER A 76 -12.47 -23.70 -1.50
C SER A 76 -11.31 -23.49 -0.54
N ALA A 77 -10.07 -23.64 -1.02
CA ALA A 77 -8.87 -23.43 -0.20
C ALA A 77 -8.77 -21.97 0.26
N LEU A 78 -8.96 -20.98 -0.65
CA LEU A 78 -8.92 -19.57 -0.30
C LEU A 78 -9.97 -19.20 0.74
N ASN A 79 -11.21 -19.61 0.54
CA ASN A 79 -12.29 -19.27 1.48
C ASN A 79 -12.03 -19.91 2.88
N THR A 80 -11.45 -21.11 2.94
CA THR A 80 -11.06 -21.74 4.20
C THR A 80 -9.95 -20.96 4.90
N GLU A 81 -8.88 -20.62 4.20
CA GLU A 81 -7.76 -19.88 4.78
C GLU A 81 -8.16 -18.46 5.22
N LEU A 82 -9.03 -17.80 4.45
CA LEU A 82 -9.55 -16.47 4.81
C LEU A 82 -10.50 -16.52 6.01
N ALA A 83 -11.24 -17.62 6.19
CA ALA A 83 -12.04 -17.83 7.40
C ALA A 83 -11.14 -17.98 8.65
N ASN A 84 -10.07 -18.78 8.55
CA ASN A 84 -9.09 -18.94 9.63
C ASN A 84 -8.41 -17.62 9.97
N LEU A 85 -7.96 -16.88 8.94
CA LEU A 85 -7.37 -15.55 9.11
C LEU A 85 -8.33 -14.59 9.80
N HIS A 86 -9.59 -14.59 9.37
CA HIS A 86 -10.61 -13.73 9.95
C HIS A 86 -10.86 -14.05 11.42
N GLU A 87 -10.94 -15.32 11.79
CA GLU A 87 -11.07 -15.75 13.17
C GLU A 87 -9.90 -15.28 14.01
N TRP A 88 -8.67 -15.48 13.53
CA TRP A 88 -7.45 -15.01 14.20
C TRP A 88 -7.49 -13.48 14.42
N LEU A 89 -7.86 -12.71 13.39
CA LEU A 89 -7.98 -11.24 13.49
C LEU A 89 -9.00 -10.81 14.55
N ASN A 90 -10.14 -11.50 14.63
CA ASN A 90 -11.17 -11.19 15.63
C ASN A 90 -10.68 -11.46 17.05
N VAL A 91 -10.03 -12.60 17.28
CA VAL A 91 -9.46 -12.97 18.59
C VAL A 91 -8.43 -11.91 19.01
N ASN A 92 -7.61 -11.47 18.08
CA ASN A 92 -6.57 -10.47 18.32
C ASN A 92 -7.09 -9.01 18.18
N LYS A 93 -8.40 -8.78 18.11
CA LYS A 93 -9.01 -7.43 18.04
C LYS A 93 -8.46 -6.57 16.91
N LEU A 94 -8.05 -7.19 15.81
CA LEU A 94 -7.63 -6.52 14.60
C LEU A 94 -8.77 -6.49 13.58
N SER A 95 -8.84 -5.43 12.80
CA SER A 95 -9.84 -5.27 11.75
C SER A 95 -9.17 -5.29 10.37
N LEU A 96 -9.63 -6.19 9.50
CA LEU A 96 -9.22 -6.19 8.11
C LEU A 96 -9.90 -5.05 7.36
N ASN A 97 -9.14 -4.32 6.56
CA ASN A 97 -9.69 -3.34 5.64
C ASN A 97 -10.13 -4.01 4.34
N ILE A 98 -11.38 -4.48 4.30
CA ILE A 98 -11.95 -5.21 3.17
C ILE A 98 -11.89 -4.37 1.89
N ALA A 99 -12.14 -3.06 1.97
CA ALA A 99 -12.12 -2.16 0.81
C ALA A 99 -10.73 -2.00 0.16
N LYS A 100 -9.66 -2.41 0.85
CA LYS A 100 -8.28 -2.44 0.32
C LYS A 100 -7.78 -3.85 0.04
N THR A 101 -8.59 -4.85 0.35
CA THR A 101 -8.22 -6.24 0.10
C THR A 101 -8.58 -6.59 -1.33
N GLU A 102 -7.61 -7.08 -2.09
CA GLU A 102 -7.73 -7.40 -3.50
C GLU A 102 -7.36 -8.87 -3.74
N LEU A 103 -8.04 -9.48 -4.70
CA LEU A 103 -7.77 -10.83 -5.18
C LEU A 103 -7.16 -10.77 -6.59
N MET A 104 -6.03 -11.42 -6.80
CA MET A 104 -5.43 -11.53 -8.13
C MET A 104 -5.20 -13.01 -8.47
N LEU A 105 -5.79 -13.44 -9.57
CA LEU A 105 -5.53 -14.78 -10.12
C LEU A 105 -4.33 -14.70 -11.06
N ILE A 106 -3.25 -15.41 -10.70
CA ILE A 106 -2.01 -15.44 -11.47
C ILE A 106 -1.92 -16.73 -12.26
N GLY A 107 -1.57 -16.64 -13.55
CA GLY A 107 -1.41 -17.81 -14.40
C GLY A 107 -0.86 -17.48 -15.78
N SER A 108 -0.57 -18.53 -16.57
CA SER A 108 -0.24 -18.34 -17.98
C SER A 108 -1.46 -17.79 -18.75
N ARG A 109 -1.20 -17.07 -19.84
CA ARG A 109 -2.28 -16.50 -20.68
C ARG A 109 -3.30 -17.56 -21.12
N GLN A 110 -2.83 -18.76 -21.45
CA GLN A 110 -3.67 -19.89 -21.87
C GLN A 110 -4.59 -20.34 -20.73
N ARG A 111 -4.04 -20.54 -19.51
CA ARG A 111 -4.83 -20.90 -18.33
C ARG A 111 -5.83 -19.81 -17.94
N LEU A 112 -5.44 -18.56 -17.98
CA LEU A 112 -6.35 -17.45 -17.67
C LEU A 112 -7.47 -17.33 -18.71
N ALA A 113 -7.20 -17.60 -19.99
CA ALA A 113 -8.22 -17.62 -21.03
C ALA A 113 -9.27 -18.73 -20.83
N THR A 114 -8.88 -19.91 -20.35
CA THR A 114 -9.83 -20.99 -20.06
C THR A 114 -10.68 -20.72 -18.82
N THR A 115 -10.28 -19.78 -17.97
CA THR A 115 -11.06 -19.34 -16.79
C THR A 115 -12.03 -18.20 -17.09
N THR A 116 -12.04 -17.69 -18.33
CA THR A 116 -12.97 -16.64 -18.78
C THR A 116 -14.38 -17.25 -18.83
N GLY A 117 -15.21 -16.98 -17.86
CA GLY A 117 -16.57 -17.59 -17.72
C GLY A 117 -16.78 -18.34 -16.41
N HIS A 118 -15.73 -18.59 -15.64
CA HIS A 118 -15.84 -19.11 -14.27
C HIS A 118 -15.67 -17.95 -13.28
N SER A 119 -16.72 -17.67 -12.52
CA SER A 119 -16.69 -16.72 -11.43
C SER A 119 -15.95 -17.38 -10.25
N LEU A 120 -14.81 -16.83 -9.86
CA LEU A 120 -14.12 -17.19 -8.62
C LEU A 120 -14.69 -16.30 -7.51
N THR A 121 -15.51 -16.88 -6.64
CA THR A 121 -16.15 -16.13 -5.55
C THR A 121 -15.39 -16.34 -4.25
N VAL A 122 -14.66 -15.31 -3.85
CA VAL A 122 -13.90 -15.30 -2.59
C VAL A 122 -14.49 -14.26 -1.65
N GLN A 123 -14.79 -14.68 -0.44
CA GLN A 123 -15.51 -13.86 0.53
C GLN A 123 -14.80 -13.80 1.88
N ILE A 124 -14.90 -12.63 2.53
CA ILE A 124 -14.55 -12.45 3.95
C ILE A 124 -15.74 -11.79 4.64
N LYS A 125 -16.26 -12.41 5.71
CA LYS A 125 -17.46 -11.93 6.43
C LYS A 125 -18.70 -11.75 5.54
N GLY A 126 -18.87 -12.55 4.50
CA GLY A 126 -19.96 -12.38 3.55
C GLY A 126 -19.80 -11.21 2.58
N HIS A 127 -18.64 -10.53 2.60
CA HIS A 127 -18.28 -9.52 1.60
C HIS A 127 -17.38 -10.17 0.56
N GLU A 128 -17.78 -10.05 -0.69
CA GLU A 128 -16.98 -10.51 -1.83
C GLU A 128 -15.74 -9.63 -2.00
N ILE A 129 -14.60 -10.27 -2.29
CA ILE A 129 -13.33 -9.57 -2.54
C ILE A 129 -13.21 -9.30 -4.03
N ASP A 130 -12.91 -8.06 -4.36
CA ASP A 130 -12.74 -7.62 -5.74
C ASP A 130 -11.56 -8.32 -6.42
N ARG A 131 -11.83 -8.95 -7.56
CA ARG A 131 -10.79 -9.51 -8.41
C ARG A 131 -10.19 -8.43 -9.31
N VAL A 132 -8.87 -8.25 -9.21
CA VAL A 132 -8.13 -7.24 -9.97
C VAL A 132 -7.15 -7.88 -10.96
N PRO A 133 -6.96 -7.31 -12.16
CA PRO A 133 -5.98 -7.80 -13.14
C PRO A 133 -4.54 -7.38 -12.80
N HIS A 134 -4.36 -6.42 -11.94
CA HIS A 134 -3.06 -5.94 -11.46
C HIS A 134 -3.23 -5.27 -10.09
N THR A 135 -2.21 -5.37 -9.27
CA THR A 135 -2.13 -4.69 -7.97
C THR A 135 -0.78 -4.02 -7.79
N LYS A 136 -0.69 -3.11 -6.83
CA LYS A 136 0.57 -2.46 -6.44
C LYS A 136 0.98 -2.98 -5.06
N SER A 137 2.07 -3.75 -5.01
CA SER A 137 2.63 -4.25 -3.77
C SER A 137 4.03 -3.67 -3.56
N LEU A 138 4.26 -3.06 -2.39
CA LEU A 138 5.55 -2.45 -2.00
C LEU A 138 6.16 -1.54 -3.09
N GLY A 139 5.31 -0.78 -3.77
CA GLY A 139 5.75 0.13 -4.84
C GLY A 139 5.87 -0.49 -6.23
N VAL A 140 5.80 -1.82 -6.37
CA VAL A 140 5.91 -2.54 -7.63
C VAL A 140 4.52 -2.92 -8.15
N TYR A 141 4.26 -2.65 -9.44
CA TYR A 141 3.05 -3.14 -10.10
C TYR A 141 3.22 -4.59 -10.56
N ILE A 142 2.34 -5.45 -10.08
CA ILE A 142 2.27 -6.87 -10.43
C ILE A 142 0.97 -7.08 -11.20
N ASN A 143 0.99 -7.88 -12.25
CA ASN A 143 -0.19 -8.25 -13.01
C ASN A 143 -0.39 -9.78 -13.06
N GLN A 144 -1.58 -10.21 -13.43
CA GLN A 144 -1.99 -11.62 -13.49
C GLN A 144 -1.10 -12.52 -14.38
N ASN A 145 -0.38 -11.96 -15.35
CA ASN A 145 0.53 -12.67 -16.24
C ASN A 145 1.99 -12.56 -15.81
N LEU A 146 2.28 -11.90 -14.68
CA LEU A 146 3.62 -11.58 -14.18
C LEU A 146 4.51 -10.88 -15.23
N SER A 147 3.91 -10.04 -16.09
CA SER A 147 4.65 -9.23 -17.05
C SER A 147 4.98 -7.86 -16.46
N TRP A 148 6.13 -7.31 -16.84
CA TRP A 148 6.59 -6.01 -16.35
C TRP A 148 5.99 -4.81 -17.08
N SER A 149 5.13 -5.03 -18.07
CA SER A 149 4.61 -3.97 -18.96
C SER A 149 3.92 -2.83 -18.18
N LYS A 150 3.07 -3.16 -17.21
CA LYS A 150 2.40 -2.15 -16.37
C LYS A 150 3.41 -1.35 -15.54
N TYR A 151 4.35 -2.03 -14.89
CA TYR A 151 5.38 -1.40 -14.07
C TYR A 151 6.27 -0.46 -14.90
N VAL A 152 6.75 -0.92 -16.04
CA VAL A 152 7.58 -0.13 -16.96
C VAL A 152 6.83 1.13 -17.43
N ASN A 153 5.57 1.00 -17.84
CA ASN A 153 4.76 2.12 -18.31
C ASN A 153 4.53 3.16 -17.20
N GLU A 154 4.20 2.75 -15.99
CA GLU A 154 3.99 3.69 -14.87
C GLU A 154 5.30 4.36 -14.44
N THR A 155 6.41 3.61 -14.41
CA THR A 155 7.73 4.17 -14.12
C THR A 155 8.17 5.17 -15.19
N ALA A 156 7.95 4.87 -16.46
CA ALA A 156 8.25 5.78 -17.55
C ALA A 156 7.46 7.10 -17.45
N LYS A 157 6.18 7.05 -17.06
CA LYS A 157 5.38 8.27 -16.80
C LYS A 157 5.97 9.13 -15.68
N ILE A 158 6.37 8.50 -14.57
CA ILE A 158 6.99 9.22 -13.44
C ILE A 158 8.29 9.89 -13.87
N ILE A 159 9.16 9.16 -14.57
CA ILE A 159 10.44 9.69 -15.10
C ILE A 159 10.19 10.83 -16.07
N SER A 160 9.27 10.68 -17.02
CA SER A 160 8.93 11.72 -18.00
C SER A 160 8.42 12.99 -17.33
N SER A 161 7.59 12.85 -16.29
CA SER A 161 7.11 13.99 -15.50
C SER A 161 8.27 14.69 -14.77
N GLY A 162 9.19 13.93 -14.18
CA GLY A 162 10.38 14.47 -13.51
C GLY A 162 11.30 15.22 -14.48
N ILE A 163 11.56 14.65 -15.66
CA ILE A 163 12.35 15.32 -16.71
C ILE A 163 11.67 16.62 -17.17
N GLY A 164 10.35 16.61 -17.33
CA GLY A 164 9.57 17.80 -17.67
C GLY A 164 9.67 18.90 -16.62
N ALA A 165 9.67 18.54 -15.34
CA ALA A 165 9.87 19.50 -14.25
C ALA A 165 11.29 20.09 -14.25
N LEU A 166 12.32 19.28 -14.42
CA LEU A 166 13.71 19.72 -14.50
C LEU A 166 13.93 20.66 -15.69
N LYS A 167 13.39 20.35 -16.88
CA LYS A 167 13.48 21.23 -18.05
C LYS A 167 12.87 22.60 -17.77
N ARG A 168 11.71 22.66 -17.10
CA ARG A 168 11.08 23.93 -16.72
C ARG A 168 11.94 24.75 -15.77
N LEU A 169 12.55 24.13 -14.77
CA LEU A 169 13.45 24.80 -13.83
C LEU A 169 14.70 25.36 -14.54
N THR A 170 15.27 24.60 -15.46
CA THR A 170 16.45 25.04 -16.25
C THR A 170 16.11 26.22 -17.14
N LEU A 171 14.92 26.26 -17.76
CA LEU A 171 14.47 27.39 -18.57
C LEU A 171 14.24 28.66 -17.73
N MET A 172 13.63 28.51 -16.54
CA MET A 172 13.43 29.61 -15.61
C MET A 172 14.76 30.19 -15.12
N SER A 173 15.76 29.34 -14.80
CA SER A 173 17.10 29.76 -14.38
C SER A 173 17.85 30.52 -15.50
N ARG A 174 17.72 30.08 -16.76
CA ARG A 174 18.32 30.77 -17.91
C ARG A 174 17.72 32.13 -18.14
N ASN A 175 16.39 32.28 -18.07
CA ASN A 175 15.70 33.54 -18.23
C ASN A 175 16.06 34.55 -17.11
N ALA A 176 16.16 34.07 -15.86
CA ALA A 176 16.60 34.88 -14.73
C ALA A 176 18.07 35.34 -14.82
N GLY A 177 18.93 34.53 -15.49
CA GLY A 177 20.32 34.92 -15.78
C GLY A 177 20.46 35.95 -16.85
N ASN A 178 19.65 35.90 -17.92
CA ASN A 178 19.66 36.89 -19.01
C ASN A 178 19.13 38.26 -18.58
N ASP A 179 18.15 38.30 -17.67
CA ASP A 179 17.60 39.57 -17.16
C ASP A 179 18.61 40.33 -16.29
N LYS A 180 19.54 39.63 -15.64
CA LYS A 180 20.64 40.27 -14.88
C LYS A 180 21.74 40.87 -15.78
N ASN A 181 22.04 40.22 -16.91
CA ASN A 181 23.06 40.73 -17.83
C ASN A 181 22.57 41.95 -18.66
N GLY A 182 21.27 42.00 -19.02
CA GLY A 182 20.69 43.17 -19.71
C GLY A 182 20.66 44.47 -18.87
N ARG A 183 20.74 44.35 -17.55
CA ARG A 183 20.72 45.52 -16.64
C ARG A 183 22.09 46.18 -16.41
N PHE A 184 23.17 45.48 -16.74
CA PHE A 184 24.54 46.02 -16.60
C PHE A 184 24.98 46.80 -17.84
N ASP A 185 24.40 46.57 -19.01
CA ASP A 185 24.75 47.24 -20.24
C ASP A 185 24.11 48.64 -20.35
N GLU A 186 22.99 48.91 -19.63
CA GLU A 186 22.35 50.26 -19.57
C GLU A 186 23.04 51.26 -18.63
N ILE A 187 23.88 50.78 -17.68
CA ILE A 187 24.57 51.66 -16.70
C ILE A 187 25.93 52.14 -17.23
N SER A 188 26.41 51.52 -18.32
CA SER A 188 27.73 51.82 -18.92
C SER A 188 27.67 52.84 -20.06
N SER A 189 26.51 53.42 -20.37
CA SER A 189 26.30 54.34 -21.52
C SER A 189 25.82 55.75 -21.12
N ASN A 190 26.08 56.19 -19.88
CA ASN A 190 25.85 57.59 -19.47
C ASN A 190 27.10 58.21 -18.89
#